data_68153083b5a9f4b14d91e29da12edf9a
#
_entry.id   68153083b5a9f4b14d91e29da12edf9a
#
_cell.length_a   1.000
_cell.length_b   1.000
_cell.length_c   1.000
_cell.angle_alpha   90.00
_cell.angle_beta   90.00
_cell.angle_gamma   90.00
#
_symmetry.space_group_name_H-M   'P 1'
#
loop_
_entity.id
_entity.type
_entity.pdbx_description
1 polymer ?
#
loop_
_entity_poly.entity_id
_entity_poly.type
_entity_poly.pdbx_seq_one_letter_code
_entity_poly.pdbx_strand_id
1 'polypeptide(L)'
;MKKNLLTLIVMLISIGGFAQKLKIDKGEIKLDEKTIGFVEGKKPLFTIFSLDKSYSITAELKKAPNEESLVLPWIEIKDEATGKSNELDFKNKSRKFSAFNYDRSIIYELLDRGMIGAEGLNKEAIESFINGASAGIAAKRLGVQGEIDNAGKIADTYQLAIDDYGTIFSVKAQNKDIDDKRIGFIRITSPSQNGDLKYEVVDLDNNLVGTWFARGGMFSGYEKLLNQEVITFNGKVFKATFDNRGNPTGYKMSKDITAMNIVRVLVGNGYALGSQSK
;
A
#
# COMPACT_ATOMS: atom_id res chain seq x y z
N MET A 1 13.44 48.53 -30.62
CA MET A 1 12.21 47.75 -30.89
C MET A 1 12.44 46.28 -31.31
N LYS A 2 13.51 45.91 -32.03
CA LYS A 2 13.74 44.51 -32.45
C LYS A 2 14.05 43.49 -31.34
N LYS A 3 14.67 43.93 -30.22
CA LYS A 3 15.01 43.02 -29.09
C LYS A 3 13.79 42.55 -28.31
N ASN A 4 12.73 43.37 -28.20
CA ASN A 4 11.52 43.00 -27.44
C ASN A 4 10.61 42.02 -28.21
N LEU A 5 10.71 41.97 -29.54
CA LEU A 5 9.95 41.03 -30.36
C LEU A 5 10.47 39.59 -30.23
N LEU A 6 11.79 39.43 -30.09
CA LEU A 6 12.43 38.11 -29.93
C LEU A 6 12.05 37.50 -28.56
N THR A 7 11.98 38.32 -27.49
CA THR A 7 11.59 37.87 -26.14
C THR A 7 10.12 37.45 -26.11
N LEU A 8 9.24 38.11 -26.84
CA LEU A 8 7.83 37.75 -26.94
C LEU A 8 7.60 36.43 -27.69
N ILE A 9 8.40 36.16 -28.73
CA ILE A 9 8.33 34.90 -29.49
C ILE A 9 8.82 33.72 -28.62
N VAL A 10 9.88 33.89 -27.81
CA VAL A 10 10.37 32.86 -26.91
C VAL A 10 9.36 32.58 -25.78
N MET A 11 8.63 33.58 -25.28
CA MET A 11 7.57 33.39 -24.28
C MET A 11 6.34 32.67 -24.85
N LEU A 12 6.02 32.83 -26.11
CA LEU A 12 4.88 32.15 -26.74
C LEU A 12 5.14 30.66 -27.03
N ILE A 13 6.41 30.23 -27.15
CA ILE A 13 6.78 28.83 -27.35
C ILE A 13 6.74 28.02 -26.06
N SER A 14 6.80 28.67 -24.89
CA SER A 14 6.81 28.01 -23.58
C SER A 14 5.43 27.66 -23.01
N ILE A 15 4.32 28.02 -23.66
CA ILE A 15 2.95 27.77 -23.16
C ILE A 15 2.33 26.51 -23.73
N GLY A 16 3.03 25.80 -24.61
CA GLY A 16 2.55 24.54 -25.21
C GLY A 16 2.81 23.30 -24.39
N GLY A 17 2.56 23.32 -23.09
CA GLY A 17 2.44 22.11 -22.28
C GLY A 17 1.16 21.36 -22.62
N PHE A 18 1.02 20.87 -23.85
CA PHE A 18 -0.10 19.98 -24.21
C PHE A 18 0.03 18.72 -23.35
N ALA A 19 -0.95 18.53 -22.46
CA ALA A 19 -1.07 17.26 -21.76
C ALA A 19 -1.31 16.17 -22.81
N GLN A 20 -0.26 15.41 -23.13
CA GLN A 20 -0.32 14.31 -24.08
C GLN A 20 -1.47 13.38 -23.76
N LYS A 21 -2.33 13.15 -24.76
CA LYS A 21 -3.52 12.33 -24.60
C LYS A 21 -3.20 10.88 -24.93
N LEU A 22 -3.10 10.08 -23.87
CA LEU A 22 -2.95 8.62 -24.00
C LEU A 22 -4.33 7.96 -24.15
N LYS A 23 -4.48 7.12 -25.18
CA LYS A 23 -5.64 6.26 -25.40
C LYS A 23 -5.16 4.85 -25.70
N ILE A 24 -5.90 3.85 -25.21
CA ILE A 24 -5.75 2.47 -25.64
C ILE A 24 -7.05 2.08 -26.32
N ASP A 25 -6.96 1.62 -27.56
CA ASP A 25 -8.11 1.24 -28.37
C ASP A 25 -7.83 -0.08 -29.07
N LYS A 26 -8.57 -1.13 -28.69
CA LYS A 26 -8.40 -2.51 -29.21
C LYS A 26 -6.95 -3.02 -29.15
N GLY A 27 -6.23 -2.66 -28.08
CA GLY A 27 -4.84 -3.02 -27.88
C GLY A 27 -3.83 -2.06 -28.52
N GLU A 28 -4.24 -1.11 -29.35
CA GLU A 28 -3.36 -0.07 -29.87
C GLU A 28 -3.11 1.02 -28.81
N ILE A 29 -1.85 1.30 -28.52
CA ILE A 29 -1.42 2.41 -27.65
C ILE A 29 -1.28 3.65 -28.52
N LYS A 30 -2.12 4.67 -28.28
CA LYS A 30 -2.12 5.93 -29.02
C LYS A 30 -1.72 7.09 -28.13
N LEU A 31 -0.74 7.86 -28.59
CA LEU A 31 -0.32 9.12 -27.97
C LEU A 31 -0.62 10.25 -28.95
N ASP A 32 -1.50 11.17 -28.59
CA ASP A 32 -1.99 12.26 -29.46
C ASP A 32 -2.46 11.73 -30.83
N GLU A 33 -3.29 10.68 -30.81
CA GLU A 33 -3.86 9.96 -31.97
C GLU A 33 -2.84 9.16 -32.81
N LYS A 34 -1.52 9.30 -32.61
CA LYS A 34 -0.49 8.47 -33.26
C LYS A 34 -0.35 7.13 -32.51
N THR A 35 -0.42 6.02 -33.22
CA THR A 35 -0.11 4.71 -32.65
C THR A 35 1.38 4.61 -32.35
N ILE A 36 1.74 4.24 -31.12
CA ILE A 36 3.13 4.14 -30.62
C ILE A 36 3.50 2.73 -30.17
N GLY A 37 2.59 1.78 -30.26
CA GLY A 37 2.81 0.37 -29.91
C GLY A 37 1.51 -0.35 -29.65
N PHE A 38 1.62 -1.56 -29.10
CA PHE A 38 0.46 -2.38 -28.80
C PHE A 38 0.57 -2.93 -27.38
N VAL A 39 -0.56 -3.18 -26.76
CA VAL A 39 -0.66 -3.88 -25.47
C VAL A 39 -1.65 -5.03 -25.59
N GLU A 40 -1.26 -6.18 -25.12
CA GLU A 40 -2.06 -7.40 -25.09
C GLU A 40 -2.09 -7.99 -23.67
N GLY A 41 -3.05 -8.83 -23.38
CA GLY A 41 -3.19 -9.48 -22.09
C GLY A 41 -4.24 -8.85 -21.20
N LYS A 42 -4.26 -9.28 -19.97
CA LYS A 42 -5.16 -8.82 -18.92
C LYS A 42 -4.50 -8.99 -17.56
N LYS A 43 -5.00 -8.27 -16.55
CA LYS A 43 -4.51 -8.41 -15.18
C LYS A 43 -4.38 -9.88 -14.78
N PRO A 44 -3.23 -10.30 -14.20
CA PRO A 44 -2.14 -9.44 -13.75
C PRO A 44 -1.05 -9.16 -14.79
N LEU A 45 -1.06 -9.79 -15.96
CA LEU A 45 0.04 -9.77 -16.92
C LEU A 45 -0.35 -9.07 -18.22
N PHE A 46 0.46 -8.11 -18.63
CA PHE A 46 0.34 -7.37 -19.89
C PHE A 46 1.64 -7.49 -20.69
N THR A 47 1.52 -7.69 -21.99
CA THR A 47 2.66 -7.64 -22.93
C THR A 47 2.55 -6.38 -23.77
N ILE A 48 3.61 -5.60 -23.82
CA ILE A 48 3.71 -4.36 -24.58
C ILE A 48 4.68 -4.56 -25.71
N PHE A 49 4.26 -4.28 -26.93
CA PHE A 49 5.02 -4.50 -28.15
C PHE A 49 5.42 -3.19 -28.81
N SER A 50 6.57 -3.21 -29.48
CA SER A 50 6.96 -2.17 -30.43
C SER A 50 5.99 -2.11 -31.62
N LEU A 51 6.06 -1.03 -32.42
CA LEU A 51 5.18 -0.83 -33.58
C LEU A 51 5.28 -1.97 -34.62
N ASP A 52 6.47 -2.50 -34.81
CA ASP A 52 6.76 -3.60 -35.74
C ASP A 52 6.63 -4.99 -35.07
N LYS A 53 6.29 -5.01 -33.79
CA LYS A 53 6.20 -6.21 -32.94
C LYS A 53 7.51 -7.04 -32.84
N SER A 54 8.64 -6.48 -33.25
CA SER A 54 9.95 -7.15 -33.18
C SER A 54 10.53 -7.17 -31.76
N TYR A 55 10.06 -6.29 -30.88
CA TYR A 55 10.50 -6.16 -29.50
C TYR A 55 9.30 -6.08 -28.55
N SER A 56 9.42 -6.72 -27.40
CA SER A 56 8.37 -6.69 -26.39
C SER A 56 8.93 -6.75 -24.98
N ILE A 57 8.15 -6.20 -24.08
CA ILE A 57 8.33 -6.33 -22.63
C ILE A 57 7.04 -6.84 -22.00
N THR A 58 7.15 -7.53 -20.88
CA THR A 58 5.99 -7.82 -20.04
C THR A 58 5.96 -6.90 -18.83
N ALA A 59 4.75 -6.57 -18.40
CA ALA A 59 4.47 -5.83 -17.19
C ALA A 59 3.52 -6.67 -16.33
N GLU A 60 4.02 -7.22 -15.23
CA GLU A 60 3.24 -8.04 -14.33
C GLU A 60 2.93 -7.29 -13.03
N LEU A 61 1.66 -7.23 -12.70
CA LEU A 61 1.18 -6.65 -11.45
C LEU A 61 1.35 -7.65 -10.30
N LYS A 62 2.22 -7.33 -9.37
CA LYS A 62 2.56 -8.17 -8.21
C LYS A 62 1.98 -7.58 -6.92
N LYS A 63 1.63 -8.45 -6.00
CA LYS A 63 1.26 -8.12 -4.62
C LYS A 63 1.92 -9.09 -3.66
N ALA A 64 2.18 -8.66 -2.44
CA ALA A 64 2.52 -9.60 -1.38
C ALA A 64 1.28 -10.44 -1.01
N PRO A 65 1.46 -11.69 -0.60
CA PRO A 65 0.37 -12.49 -0.06
C PRO A 65 -0.34 -11.73 1.07
N ASN A 66 -1.67 -11.82 1.11
CA ASN A 66 -2.51 -11.17 2.12
C ASN A 66 -2.49 -9.63 2.16
N GLU A 67 -1.83 -8.97 1.21
CA GLU A 67 -1.99 -7.52 1.05
C GLU A 67 -3.46 -7.18 0.76
N GLU A 68 -3.97 -6.17 1.46
CA GLU A 68 -5.34 -5.69 1.25
C GLU A 68 -5.60 -5.32 -0.22
N SER A 69 -6.86 -5.46 -0.63
CA SER A 69 -7.30 -5.17 -2.00
C SER A 69 -6.96 -3.75 -2.46
N LEU A 70 -6.84 -2.83 -1.52
CA LEU A 70 -6.62 -1.40 -1.74
C LEU A 70 -5.13 -1.00 -1.81
N VAL A 71 -4.22 -1.88 -1.38
CA VAL A 71 -2.79 -1.66 -1.62
C VAL A 71 -2.51 -1.83 -3.11
N LEU A 72 -1.95 -0.79 -3.72
CA LEU A 72 -1.58 -0.84 -5.13
C LEU A 72 -0.53 -1.94 -5.36
N PRO A 73 -0.67 -2.76 -6.41
CA PRO A 73 0.38 -3.68 -6.79
C PRO A 73 1.65 -2.89 -7.17
N TRP A 74 2.81 -3.54 -7.10
CA TRP A 74 3.96 -3.04 -7.85
C TRP A 74 3.97 -3.67 -9.25
N ILE A 75 4.79 -3.15 -10.13
CA ILE A 75 4.93 -3.65 -11.49
C ILE A 75 6.31 -4.28 -11.62
N GLU A 76 6.36 -5.53 -12.04
CA GLU A 76 7.59 -6.15 -12.53
C GLU A 76 7.65 -6.00 -14.06
N ILE A 77 8.66 -5.29 -14.55
CA ILE A 77 8.92 -5.15 -15.98
C ILE A 77 10.01 -6.15 -16.36
N LYS A 78 9.70 -7.01 -17.31
CA LYS A 78 10.63 -8.01 -17.84
C LYS A 78 10.84 -7.78 -19.33
N ASP A 79 12.08 -7.79 -19.75
CA ASP A 79 12.46 -7.82 -21.16
C ASP A 79 12.39 -9.28 -21.66
N GLU A 80 11.52 -9.54 -22.62
CA GLU A 80 11.31 -10.88 -23.13
C GLU A 80 12.51 -11.39 -23.95
N ALA A 81 13.32 -10.51 -24.51
CA ALA A 81 14.51 -10.91 -25.25
C ALA A 81 15.63 -11.42 -24.34
N THR A 82 15.82 -10.82 -23.18
CA THR A 82 16.90 -11.16 -22.25
C THR A 82 16.44 -11.98 -21.04
N GLY A 83 15.14 -11.99 -20.77
CA GLY A 83 14.55 -12.62 -19.58
C GLY A 83 14.84 -11.90 -18.27
N LYS A 84 15.55 -10.76 -18.29
CA LYS A 84 15.85 -9.96 -17.11
C LYS A 84 14.66 -9.08 -16.74
N SER A 85 14.53 -8.79 -15.45
CA SER A 85 13.45 -7.94 -14.92
C SER A 85 13.93 -6.95 -13.88
N ASN A 86 13.14 -5.91 -13.66
CA ASN A 86 13.26 -4.98 -12.54
C ASN A 86 11.88 -4.49 -12.11
N GLU A 87 11.80 -3.86 -10.95
CA GLU A 87 10.56 -3.51 -10.28
C GLU A 87 10.32 -2.00 -10.26
N LEU A 88 9.09 -1.59 -10.43
CA LEU A 88 8.68 -0.20 -10.27
C LEU A 88 7.37 -0.07 -9.50
N ASP A 89 7.25 1.02 -8.75
CA ASP A 89 6.00 1.42 -8.12
C ASP A 89 5.22 2.38 -9.01
N PHE A 90 3.91 2.45 -8.80
CA PHE A 90 3.09 3.53 -9.35
C PHE A 90 3.45 4.85 -8.66
N LYS A 91 4.27 5.68 -9.31
CA LYS A 91 4.76 6.95 -8.76
C LYS A 91 3.66 8.01 -8.66
N ASN A 92 2.70 7.97 -9.54
CA ASN A 92 1.83 9.11 -9.75
C ASN A 92 0.37 8.80 -9.40
N LYS A 93 0.03 8.97 -8.12
CA LYS A 93 -1.36 8.93 -7.66
C LYS A 93 -2.22 10.03 -8.29
N SER A 94 -1.61 11.10 -8.85
CA SER A 94 -2.31 12.24 -9.45
C SER A 94 -2.60 12.08 -10.95
N ARG A 95 -1.81 11.31 -11.69
CA ARG A 95 -2.08 10.99 -13.08
C ARG A 95 -2.89 9.70 -13.18
N LYS A 96 -4.21 9.83 -12.95
CA LYS A 96 -5.25 8.89 -13.38
C LYS A 96 -4.90 7.40 -13.24
N PHE A 97 -4.39 6.99 -12.07
CA PHE A 97 -4.43 5.59 -11.72
C PHE A 97 -5.90 5.16 -11.75
N SER A 98 -6.21 4.16 -12.56
CA SER A 98 -7.53 3.56 -12.61
C SER A 98 -7.40 2.09 -12.24
N ALA A 99 -8.03 1.68 -11.15
CA ALA A 99 -8.13 0.28 -10.76
C ALA A 99 -8.91 -0.57 -11.79
N PHE A 100 -9.60 0.07 -12.73
CA PHE A 100 -10.34 -0.58 -13.80
C PHE A 100 -9.54 -0.68 -15.12
N ASN A 101 -8.50 0.16 -15.30
CA ASN A 101 -7.70 0.24 -16.51
C ASN A 101 -6.21 0.19 -16.16
N TYR A 102 -5.73 -0.97 -15.70
CA TYR A 102 -4.33 -1.15 -15.33
C TYR A 102 -3.38 -1.02 -16.50
N ASP A 103 -3.76 -1.48 -17.70
CA ASP A 103 -3.02 -1.31 -18.95
C ASP A 103 -2.64 0.16 -19.17
N ARG A 104 -3.64 1.04 -19.11
CA ARG A 104 -3.43 2.49 -19.25
C ARG A 104 -2.54 3.05 -18.14
N SER A 105 -2.72 2.60 -16.91
CA SER A 105 -1.91 3.04 -15.77
C SER A 105 -0.45 2.63 -15.93
N ILE A 106 -0.20 1.40 -16.40
CA ILE A 106 1.15 0.90 -16.71
C ILE A 106 1.79 1.74 -17.81
N ILE A 107 1.07 2.01 -18.91
CA ILE A 107 1.61 2.81 -20.01
C ILE A 107 1.97 4.23 -19.56
N TYR A 108 1.18 4.85 -18.65
CA TYR A 108 1.56 6.15 -18.06
C TYR A 108 2.86 6.06 -17.26
N GLU A 109 3.07 4.98 -16.49
CA GLU A 109 4.32 4.79 -15.74
C GLU A 109 5.52 4.58 -16.67
N LEU A 110 5.34 3.90 -17.82
CA LEU A 110 6.39 3.74 -18.83
C LEU A 110 6.71 5.06 -19.54
N LEU A 111 5.67 5.86 -19.85
CA LEU A 111 5.84 7.20 -20.44
C LEU A 111 6.62 8.14 -19.50
N ASP A 112 6.24 8.18 -18.24
CA ASP A 112 6.87 9.06 -17.24
C ASP A 112 8.35 8.70 -17.00
N ARG A 113 8.78 7.50 -17.40
CA ARG A 113 10.18 7.03 -17.31
C ARG A 113 10.90 7.03 -18.66
N GLY A 114 10.25 7.48 -19.71
CA GLY A 114 10.82 7.48 -21.06
C GLY A 114 11.04 6.11 -21.68
N MET A 115 10.42 5.05 -21.10
CA MET A 115 10.49 3.68 -21.63
C MET A 115 9.61 3.46 -22.85
N ILE A 116 8.59 4.31 -23.02
CA ILE A 116 7.77 4.43 -24.23
C ILE A 116 7.59 5.92 -24.54
N GLY A 117 7.49 6.28 -25.80
CA GLY A 117 7.32 7.66 -26.22
C GLY A 117 6.72 7.75 -27.62
N ALA A 118 6.83 8.91 -28.26
CA ALA A 118 6.25 9.17 -29.59
C ALA A 118 6.75 8.20 -30.69
N GLU A 119 7.93 7.63 -30.52
CA GLU A 119 8.54 6.68 -31.46
C GLU A 119 8.35 5.20 -31.02
N GLY A 120 7.54 4.96 -29.97
CA GLY A 120 7.28 3.62 -29.47
C GLY A 120 8.13 3.26 -28.24
N LEU A 121 8.38 1.95 -28.06
CA LEU A 121 9.24 1.44 -26.98
C LEU A 121 10.67 1.91 -27.15
N ASN A 122 11.21 2.50 -26.10
CA ASN A 122 12.62 2.92 -26.04
C ASN A 122 13.45 1.80 -25.40
N LYS A 123 14.08 0.99 -26.25
CA LYS A 123 14.86 -0.17 -25.82
C LYS A 123 16.02 0.20 -24.90
N GLU A 124 16.72 1.28 -25.19
CA GLU A 124 17.86 1.74 -24.37
C GLU A 124 17.42 2.16 -22.97
N ALA A 125 16.30 2.88 -22.84
CA ALA A 125 15.73 3.25 -21.56
C ALA A 125 15.25 2.03 -20.79
N ILE A 126 14.65 1.03 -21.46
CA ILE A 126 14.21 -0.23 -20.86
C ILE A 126 15.42 -1.04 -20.39
N GLU A 127 16.43 -1.22 -21.20
CA GLU A 127 17.67 -1.93 -20.85
C GLU A 127 18.39 -1.24 -19.66
N SER A 128 18.47 0.09 -19.69
CA SER A 128 19.04 0.87 -18.59
C SER A 128 18.27 0.67 -17.29
N PHE A 129 16.94 0.64 -17.35
CA PHE A 129 16.10 0.38 -16.19
C PHE A 129 16.28 -1.06 -15.66
N ILE A 130 16.25 -2.05 -16.55
CA ILE A 130 16.33 -3.47 -16.18
C ILE A 130 17.70 -3.83 -15.60
N ASN A 131 18.78 -3.26 -16.14
CA ASN A 131 20.13 -3.48 -15.63
C ASN A 131 20.51 -2.53 -14.49
N GLY A 132 19.65 -1.58 -14.14
CA GLY A 132 19.85 -0.66 -13.03
C GLY A 132 19.69 -1.34 -11.66
N ALA A 133 19.97 -0.58 -10.61
CA ALA A 133 19.76 -1.05 -9.26
C ALA A 133 18.29 -1.41 -9.02
N SER A 134 18.03 -2.56 -8.43
CA SER A 134 16.66 -2.95 -8.02
C SER A 134 16.11 -1.95 -7.02
N ALA A 135 14.85 -1.57 -7.20
CA ALA A 135 14.13 -0.75 -6.22
C ALA A 135 13.82 -1.50 -4.91
N GLY A 136 14.01 -2.82 -4.90
CA GLY A 136 13.81 -3.67 -3.74
C GLY A 136 12.38 -3.68 -3.20
N ILE A 137 11.40 -3.44 -4.07
CA ILE A 137 10.00 -3.30 -3.68
C ILE A 137 9.44 -4.63 -3.17
N ALA A 138 9.66 -5.71 -3.93
CA ALA A 138 9.25 -7.04 -3.54
C ALA A 138 9.92 -7.46 -2.23
N ALA A 139 11.24 -7.28 -2.13
CA ALA A 139 11.99 -7.63 -0.93
C ALA A 139 11.46 -6.89 0.31
N LYS A 140 11.18 -5.60 0.19
CA LYS A 140 10.60 -4.79 1.26
C LYS A 140 9.19 -5.24 1.64
N ARG A 141 8.32 -5.45 0.65
CA ARG A 141 6.91 -5.82 0.90
C ARG A 141 6.79 -7.24 1.45
N LEU A 142 7.55 -8.19 0.88
CA LEU A 142 7.57 -9.57 1.37
C LEU A 142 8.21 -9.68 2.75
N GLY A 143 9.23 -8.87 3.04
CA GLY A 143 9.83 -8.79 4.38
C GLY A 143 8.85 -8.32 5.43
N VAL A 144 8.13 -7.22 5.19
CA VAL A 144 7.07 -6.71 6.08
C VAL A 144 5.96 -7.74 6.25
N GLN A 145 5.53 -8.41 5.18
CA GLN A 145 4.52 -9.46 5.28
C GLN A 145 5.01 -10.64 6.12
N GLY A 146 6.27 -11.04 5.97
CA GLY A 146 6.87 -12.09 6.80
C GLY A 146 6.89 -11.74 8.29
N GLU A 147 7.18 -10.49 8.63
CA GLU A 147 7.11 -9.99 10.01
C GLU A 147 5.67 -10.04 10.56
N ILE A 148 4.68 -9.59 9.77
CA ILE A 148 3.27 -9.64 10.13
C ILE A 148 2.82 -11.09 10.37
N ASP A 149 3.16 -12.00 9.46
CA ASP A 149 2.77 -13.42 9.54
C ASP A 149 3.40 -14.10 10.76
N ASN A 150 4.67 -13.79 11.04
CA ASN A 150 5.37 -14.31 12.22
C ASN A 150 4.73 -13.81 13.53
N ALA A 151 4.46 -12.52 13.63
CA ALA A 151 3.75 -11.94 14.77
C ALA A 151 2.36 -12.57 14.94
N GLY A 152 1.64 -12.80 13.85
CA GLY A 152 0.36 -13.49 13.85
C GLY A 152 0.44 -14.90 14.44
N LYS A 153 1.41 -15.70 14.00
CA LYS A 153 1.64 -17.06 14.53
C LYS A 153 1.96 -17.07 16.03
N ILE A 154 2.78 -16.13 16.48
CA ILE A 154 3.07 -15.97 17.92
C ILE A 154 1.81 -15.62 18.69
N ALA A 155 1.03 -14.63 18.21
CA ALA A 155 -0.22 -14.21 18.85
C ALA A 155 -1.23 -15.35 18.95
N ASP A 156 -1.33 -16.22 17.93
CA ASP A 156 -2.22 -17.39 17.93
C ASP A 156 -1.94 -18.34 19.09
N THR A 157 -0.68 -18.46 19.52
CA THR A 157 -0.33 -19.30 20.66
C THR A 157 -0.92 -18.81 22.01
N TYR A 158 -1.34 -17.54 22.08
CA TYR A 158 -1.91 -16.94 23.29
C TYR A 158 -3.42 -17.16 23.38
N GLN A 159 -4.08 -17.59 22.30
CA GLN A 159 -5.53 -17.79 22.25
C GLN A 159 -6.29 -16.58 22.84
N LEU A 160 -6.07 -15.43 22.20
CA LEU A 160 -6.58 -14.15 22.64
C LEU A 160 -8.09 -14.07 22.47
N ALA A 161 -8.76 -13.42 23.42
CA ALA A 161 -10.17 -13.04 23.34
C ALA A 161 -10.36 -11.62 23.87
N ILE A 162 -11.40 -10.95 23.39
CA ILE A 162 -11.83 -9.63 23.89
C ILE A 162 -13.31 -9.72 24.23
N ASP A 163 -13.72 -9.25 25.40
CA ASP A 163 -15.14 -9.17 25.75
C ASP A 163 -15.82 -7.90 25.22
N ASP A 164 -17.10 -7.76 25.48
CA ASP A 164 -17.91 -6.61 25.03
C ASP A 164 -17.48 -5.27 25.64
N TYR A 165 -16.72 -5.31 26.73
CA TYR A 165 -16.21 -4.14 27.43
C TYR A 165 -14.78 -3.78 27.12
N GLY A 166 -14.11 -4.60 26.26
CA GLY A 166 -12.74 -4.41 25.85
C GLY A 166 -11.72 -5.07 26.78
N THR A 167 -12.14 -5.94 27.70
CA THR A 167 -11.21 -6.73 28.50
C THR A 167 -10.54 -7.77 27.62
N ILE A 168 -9.21 -7.83 27.67
CA ILE A 168 -8.39 -8.74 26.89
C ILE A 168 -8.03 -9.94 27.74
N PHE A 169 -8.25 -11.13 27.20
CA PHE A 169 -7.97 -12.42 27.83
C PHE A 169 -6.95 -13.21 27.04
N SER A 170 -6.18 -14.04 27.72
CA SER A 170 -5.27 -15.01 27.12
C SER A 170 -5.20 -16.28 27.97
N VAL A 171 -5.19 -17.45 27.32
CA VAL A 171 -4.95 -18.72 28.03
C VAL A 171 -3.53 -18.82 28.61
N LYS A 172 -2.58 -18.02 28.08
CA LYS A 172 -1.20 -17.93 28.58
C LYS A 172 -0.99 -16.82 29.61
N ALA A 173 -2.05 -16.20 30.14
CA ALA A 173 -1.91 -15.21 31.18
C ALA A 173 -1.12 -15.79 32.37
N GLN A 174 -0.09 -15.07 32.78
CA GLN A 174 0.77 -15.44 33.90
C GLN A 174 0.27 -14.86 35.25
N ASN A 175 -1.01 -14.62 35.36
CA ASN A 175 -1.60 -14.10 36.57
C ASN A 175 -1.54 -15.16 37.69
N LYS A 176 -1.31 -14.70 38.89
CA LYS A 176 -1.24 -15.58 40.11
C LYS A 176 -2.56 -16.29 40.38
N ASP A 177 -3.66 -15.74 39.90
CA ASP A 177 -4.96 -16.32 40.01
C ASP A 177 -5.26 -17.19 38.80
N ILE A 178 -5.45 -18.48 39.00
CA ILE A 178 -5.64 -19.49 37.96
C ILE A 178 -6.90 -19.20 37.14
N ASP A 179 -7.90 -18.56 37.73
CA ASP A 179 -9.17 -18.23 37.06
C ASP A 179 -9.13 -16.88 36.35
N ASP A 180 -8.13 -16.03 36.58
CA ASP A 180 -8.04 -14.73 35.97
C ASP A 180 -7.09 -14.74 34.78
N LYS A 181 -7.65 -14.88 33.58
CA LYS A 181 -6.92 -14.86 32.30
C LYS A 181 -6.85 -13.48 31.67
N ARG A 182 -7.22 -12.44 32.40
CA ARG A 182 -7.11 -11.06 31.91
C ARG A 182 -5.66 -10.66 31.75
N ILE A 183 -5.37 -9.95 30.67
CA ILE A 183 -4.03 -9.45 30.39
C ILE A 183 -4.01 -7.93 30.11
N GLY A 184 -5.16 -7.29 30.00
CA GLY A 184 -5.25 -5.85 29.77
C GLY A 184 -6.61 -5.44 29.25
N PHE A 185 -6.66 -4.22 28.71
CA PHE A 185 -7.89 -3.65 28.18
C PHE A 185 -7.59 -2.94 26.85
N ILE A 186 -8.59 -2.94 25.96
CA ILE A 186 -8.61 -2.11 24.78
C ILE A 186 -9.82 -1.19 24.84
N ARG A 187 -9.62 0.08 24.54
CA ARG A 187 -10.67 1.08 24.52
C ARG A 187 -10.60 1.92 23.26
N ILE A 188 -11.76 2.41 22.83
CA ILE A 188 -11.86 3.37 21.71
C ILE A 188 -12.06 4.74 22.34
N THR A 189 -11.19 5.66 21.96
CA THR A 189 -11.36 7.08 22.24
C THR A 189 -11.58 7.79 20.91
N SER A 190 -12.61 8.63 20.82
CA SER A 190 -12.87 9.45 19.64
C SER A 190 -12.32 10.85 19.90
N PRO A 191 -11.12 11.16 19.39
CA PRO A 191 -10.47 12.41 19.69
C PRO A 191 -11.07 13.62 18.96
N SER A 192 -11.90 13.42 17.94
CA SER A 192 -12.41 14.53 17.14
C SER A 192 -13.87 14.40 16.73
N GLN A 193 -14.50 15.54 16.46
CA GLN A 193 -15.85 15.63 15.87
C GLN A 193 -15.90 15.07 14.43
N ASN A 194 -14.74 14.82 13.80
CA ASN A 194 -14.64 14.33 12.44
C ASN A 194 -14.74 12.80 12.34
N GLY A 195 -15.01 12.10 13.43
CA GLY A 195 -15.14 10.64 13.45
C GLY A 195 -13.80 9.89 13.40
N ASP A 196 -12.70 10.55 13.78
CA ASP A 196 -11.42 9.88 13.97
C ASP A 196 -11.52 8.89 15.12
N LEU A 197 -11.00 7.69 14.94
CA LEU A 197 -10.98 6.64 15.95
C LEU A 197 -9.56 6.46 16.46
N LYS A 198 -9.41 6.47 17.77
CA LYS A 198 -8.17 6.09 18.44
C LYS A 198 -8.43 4.87 19.31
N TYR A 199 -7.70 3.80 19.06
CA TYR A 199 -7.67 2.63 19.92
C TYR A 199 -6.46 2.74 20.85
N GLU A 200 -6.68 2.47 22.12
CA GLU A 200 -5.64 2.39 23.13
C GLU A 200 -5.69 1.02 23.80
N VAL A 201 -4.55 0.36 23.84
CA VAL A 201 -4.36 -0.88 24.61
C VAL A 201 -3.56 -0.54 25.86
N VAL A 202 -4.09 -0.94 27.00
CA VAL A 202 -3.45 -0.76 28.29
C VAL A 202 -3.28 -2.11 28.99
N ASP A 203 -2.31 -2.22 29.88
CA ASP A 203 -2.12 -3.38 30.74
C ASP A 203 -3.11 -3.39 31.93
N LEU A 204 -2.97 -4.35 32.82
CA LEU A 204 -3.82 -4.47 34.02
C LEU A 204 -3.62 -3.32 35.01
N ASP A 205 -2.48 -2.67 34.98
CA ASP A 205 -2.17 -1.49 35.82
C ASP A 205 -2.57 -0.17 35.13
N ASN A 206 -3.28 -0.26 34.00
CA ASN A 206 -3.71 0.87 33.18
C ASN A 206 -2.56 1.67 32.55
N ASN A 207 -1.38 1.07 32.40
CA ASN A 207 -0.29 1.67 31.64
C ASN A 207 -0.55 1.48 30.15
N LEU A 208 -0.25 2.52 29.35
CA LEU A 208 -0.38 2.45 27.90
C LEU A 208 0.63 1.45 27.34
N VAL A 209 0.15 0.50 26.55
CA VAL A 209 0.99 -0.47 25.82
C VAL A 209 1.13 -0.07 24.36
N GLY A 210 0.05 0.32 23.72
CA GLY A 210 0.12 0.78 22.35
C GLY A 210 -1.16 1.47 21.87
N THR A 211 -1.03 2.16 20.75
CA THR A 211 -2.11 2.91 20.10
C THR A 211 -2.19 2.59 18.62
N TRP A 212 -3.39 2.63 18.12
CA TRP A 212 -3.68 2.69 16.71
C TRP A 212 -4.65 3.82 16.42
N PHE A 213 -4.46 4.51 15.32
CA PHE A 213 -5.24 5.70 15.01
C PHE A 213 -5.76 5.63 13.56
N ALA A 214 -7.08 5.74 13.39
CA ALA A 214 -7.71 5.88 12.09
C ALA A 214 -8.33 7.26 11.94
N ARG A 215 -7.98 7.96 10.87
CA ARG A 215 -8.68 9.19 10.52
C ARG A 215 -10.09 8.88 10.02
N GLY A 216 -11.06 9.49 10.65
CA GLY A 216 -12.44 9.48 10.19
C GLY A 216 -12.60 10.34 8.95
N GLY A 217 -13.61 10.03 8.17
CA GLY A 217 -14.00 10.80 7.00
C GLY A 217 -14.83 9.92 6.08
N MET A 218 -16.08 10.28 5.91
CA MET A 218 -17.01 9.51 5.08
C MET A 218 -16.60 9.48 3.60
N PHE A 219 -15.58 10.23 3.19
CA PHE A 219 -15.23 10.42 1.79
C PHE A 219 -13.78 10.20 1.40
N SER A 220 -12.90 9.92 2.35
CA SER A 220 -11.49 9.64 2.03
C SER A 220 -11.21 8.13 2.01
N GLY A 221 -11.92 7.39 1.16
CA GLY A 221 -11.75 5.94 1.02
C GLY A 221 -10.30 5.47 0.79
N TYR A 222 -9.41 6.38 0.39
CA TYR A 222 -8.01 6.08 0.13
C TYR A 222 -7.09 6.46 1.30
N GLU A 223 -7.39 7.46 2.10
CA GLU A 223 -6.55 7.87 3.23
C GLU A 223 -6.71 6.97 4.46
N LYS A 224 -7.87 6.36 4.63
CA LYS A 224 -8.11 5.38 5.70
C LYS A 224 -7.16 4.17 5.63
N LEU A 225 -6.63 3.87 4.47
CA LEU A 225 -5.80 2.71 4.18
C LEU A 225 -4.33 2.88 4.54
N LEU A 226 -3.90 4.09 4.85
CA LEU A 226 -2.49 4.38 5.04
C LEU A 226 -2.02 4.17 6.48
N ASN A 227 -2.93 4.03 7.44
CA ASN A 227 -2.54 3.86 8.84
C ASN A 227 -2.62 2.39 9.26
N GLN A 228 -1.66 1.60 8.78
CA GLN A 228 -1.46 0.21 9.19
C GLN A 228 -0.39 0.11 10.28
N GLU A 229 -0.32 1.09 11.17
CA GLU A 229 0.74 1.19 12.16
C GLU A 229 0.18 1.17 13.57
N VAL A 230 0.67 0.23 14.37
CA VAL A 230 0.50 0.22 15.81
C VAL A 230 1.74 0.83 16.43
N ILE A 231 1.56 1.89 17.20
CA ILE A 231 2.64 2.61 17.89
C ILE A 231 2.62 2.21 19.37
N THR A 232 3.73 1.70 19.86
CA THR A 232 3.85 1.28 21.26
C THR A 232 4.26 2.45 22.16
N PHE A 233 4.09 2.28 23.48
CA PHE A 233 4.47 3.29 24.48
C PHE A 233 5.93 3.72 24.42
N ASN A 234 6.83 2.85 23.95
CA ASN A 234 8.26 3.13 23.80
C ASN A 234 8.62 3.58 22.36
N GLY A 235 7.63 3.96 21.57
CA GLY A 235 7.84 4.54 20.23
C GLY A 235 8.16 3.54 19.11
N LYS A 236 8.12 2.23 19.37
CA LYS A 236 8.24 1.25 18.30
C LYS A 236 6.98 1.25 17.44
N VAL A 237 7.16 1.06 16.14
CA VAL A 237 6.10 1.04 15.16
C VAL A 237 6.06 -0.33 14.50
N PHE A 238 4.90 -0.98 14.58
CA PHE A 238 4.66 -2.26 13.94
C PHE A 238 3.66 -2.09 12.81
N LYS A 239 3.98 -2.66 11.65
CA LYS A 239 3.06 -2.76 10.53
C LYS A 239 2.06 -3.90 10.78
N ALA A 240 0.84 -3.69 10.35
CA ALA A 240 -0.20 -4.71 10.38
C ALA A 240 -1.18 -4.50 9.24
N THR A 241 -1.82 -5.56 8.80
CA THR A 241 -2.94 -5.49 7.87
C THR A 241 -4.22 -5.33 8.69
N PHE A 242 -4.85 -4.17 8.61
CA PHE A 242 -6.15 -3.93 9.22
C PHE A 242 -7.23 -3.88 8.15
N ASP A 243 -8.33 -4.59 8.38
CA ASP A 243 -9.56 -4.33 7.64
C ASP A 243 -10.15 -3.01 8.18
N ASN A 244 -10.09 -1.98 7.36
CA ASN A 244 -10.51 -0.61 7.72
C ASN A 244 -12.01 -0.41 7.91
N ARG A 245 -12.78 -1.47 7.93
CA ARG A 245 -14.17 -1.42 8.34
C ARG A 245 -14.29 -1.24 9.86
N GLY A 246 -13.49 -0.30 10.41
CA GLY A 246 -13.46 0.03 11.81
C GLY A 246 -14.86 0.14 12.37
N ASN A 247 -14.98 -0.26 13.60
CA ASN A 247 -16.23 -0.38 14.31
C ASN A 247 -17.01 0.94 14.29
N PRO A 248 -18.10 1.06 13.54
CA PRO A 248 -18.99 2.18 13.71
C PRO A 248 -19.57 2.10 15.11
N THR A 249 -19.62 3.23 15.78
CA THR A 249 -20.22 3.44 17.10
C THR A 249 -21.44 2.56 17.36
N GLY A 250 -21.36 1.69 18.35
CA GLY A 250 -22.49 0.85 18.81
C GLY A 250 -22.27 -0.66 18.72
N TYR A 251 -21.16 -1.14 18.18
CA TYR A 251 -20.84 -2.55 18.21
C TYR A 251 -20.12 -2.94 19.52
N LYS A 252 -20.38 -4.15 19.94
CA LYS A 252 -19.66 -4.78 21.05
C LYS A 252 -18.20 -4.97 20.69
N MET A 253 -17.30 -4.66 21.61
CA MET A 253 -15.85 -4.76 21.38
C MET A 253 -15.42 -6.20 21.03
N SER A 254 -16.11 -7.19 21.54
CA SER A 254 -15.88 -8.61 21.22
C SER A 254 -16.03 -8.95 19.71
N LYS A 255 -16.70 -8.10 18.95
CA LYS A 255 -16.92 -8.24 17.50
C LYS A 255 -16.05 -7.30 16.68
N ASP A 256 -15.20 -6.51 17.30
CA ASP A 256 -14.33 -5.57 16.63
C ASP A 256 -13.05 -6.25 16.14
N ILE A 257 -13.02 -6.56 14.85
CA ILE A 257 -11.87 -7.19 14.19
C ILE A 257 -10.62 -6.28 14.30
N THR A 258 -10.79 -4.97 14.22
CA THR A 258 -9.68 -4.02 14.34
C THR A 258 -9.09 -4.07 15.75
N ALA A 259 -9.90 -4.09 16.79
CA ALA A 259 -9.44 -4.24 18.17
C ALA A 259 -8.64 -5.53 18.36
N MET A 260 -9.15 -6.66 17.87
CA MET A 260 -8.46 -7.93 17.94
C MET A 260 -7.12 -7.89 17.19
N ASN A 261 -7.07 -7.31 16.01
CA ASN A 261 -5.84 -7.21 15.22
C ASN A 261 -4.78 -6.34 15.91
N ILE A 262 -5.17 -5.23 16.54
CA ILE A 262 -4.25 -4.39 17.34
C ILE A 262 -3.63 -5.20 18.47
N VAL A 263 -4.44 -5.92 19.23
CA VAL A 263 -3.98 -6.76 20.35
C VAL A 263 -3.04 -7.86 19.83
N ARG A 264 -3.38 -8.53 18.71
CA ARG A 264 -2.55 -9.55 18.09
C ARG A 264 -1.19 -9.01 17.66
N VAL A 265 -1.15 -7.81 17.08
CA VAL A 265 0.11 -7.16 16.69
C VAL A 265 0.99 -6.91 17.92
N LEU A 266 0.43 -6.39 19.01
CA LEU A 266 1.19 -6.11 20.22
C LEU A 266 1.73 -7.40 20.84
N VAL A 267 0.87 -8.38 21.09
CA VAL A 267 1.25 -9.65 21.72
C VAL A 267 2.23 -10.43 20.83
N GLY A 268 2.00 -10.47 19.53
CA GLY A 268 2.87 -11.15 18.57
C GLY A 268 4.27 -10.55 18.47
N ASN A 269 4.41 -9.26 18.81
CA ASN A 269 5.69 -8.56 18.86
C ASN A 269 6.28 -8.48 20.28
N GLY A 270 5.82 -9.34 21.19
CA GLY A 270 6.43 -9.52 22.50
C GLY A 270 5.88 -8.59 23.60
N TYR A 271 4.85 -7.82 23.31
CA TYR A 271 4.13 -7.04 24.33
C TYR A 271 3.09 -7.95 25.00
N ALA A 272 3.58 -8.90 25.79
CA ALA A 272 2.71 -9.71 26.63
C ALA A 272 2.11 -8.78 27.66
N LEU A 273 0.81 -8.50 27.49
CA LEU A 273 0.04 -7.69 28.41
C LEU A 273 0.00 -8.36 29.79
N GLY A 274 -0.42 -7.68 30.78
CA GLY A 274 -0.42 -8.14 32.17
C GLY A 274 0.09 -7.03 33.07
N SER A 275 0.22 -7.30 34.36
CA SER A 275 0.81 -6.32 35.27
C SER A 275 2.29 -6.12 34.92
N GLN A 276 2.66 -4.92 34.54
CA GLN A 276 4.04 -4.50 34.27
C GLN A 276 4.70 -3.90 35.52
N SER A 277 3.98 -3.86 36.64
CA SER A 277 4.50 -3.33 37.88
C SER A 277 5.52 -4.29 38.51
N LYS A 278 6.79 -4.03 38.20
CA LYS A 278 7.92 -4.42 39.04
C LYS A 278 8.90 -3.28 39.16
#